data_6fa84162efe3b02c00b2b44bdbf87b74
#
_entry.id   6fa84162efe3b02c00b2b44bdbf87b74
#
_cell.length_a   1.000
_cell.length_b   1.000
_cell.length_c   1.000
_cell.angle_alpha   90.00
_cell.angle_beta   90.00
_cell.angle_gamma   90.00
#
_symmetry.space_group_name_H-M   'P 1'
#
loop_
_entity.id
_entity.type
_entity.pdbx_description
1 polymer ?
#
loop_
_entity_poly.entity_id
_entity_poly.type
_entity_poly.pdbx_seq_one_letter_code
_entity_poly.pdbx_strand_id
1 'polypeptide(L)'
;MTWSEIWESVEDARFQGDTYRWFFYKALLGDYDFRDKRVLEIGCGTGINSVLMARAGAHVTLLDSSNEALGIAKKLLDKFSLEGELVRRDAFYHGFEAEFDLVHSEGVVEHFRGEYRQEIVDAHSIATKKGGKVLIIAPNMKCPPYRIGKFLAEKTGTWIYGNEYPYSKKELAFRMGKSGLTVGRIQGAEVAFSPGWLFSPLWQKSESFLKKSFEAPVNRSIMRLNYGNRFLNGWGVVIGAVGKKS
;
A
#
# COMPACT_ATOMS: atom_id res chain seq x y z
N MET A 1 6.87 -11.11 16.20
CA MET A 1 5.51 -10.56 16.05
C MET A 1 4.97 -11.05 14.71
N THR A 2 3.86 -11.74 14.73
CA THR A 2 3.15 -12.20 13.51
C THR A 2 2.24 -11.09 12.99
N TRP A 3 1.78 -11.20 11.75
CA TRP A 3 0.81 -10.22 11.20
C TRP A 3 -0.50 -10.22 12.00
N SER A 4 -0.97 -11.37 12.47
CA SER A 4 -2.15 -11.45 13.37
C SER A 4 -1.96 -10.64 14.65
N GLU A 5 -0.80 -10.76 15.32
CA GLU A 5 -0.48 -9.96 16.52
C GLU A 5 -0.44 -8.44 16.23
N ILE A 6 0.03 -8.05 15.04
CA ILE A 6 0.02 -6.64 14.60
C ILE A 6 -1.42 -6.16 14.45
N TRP A 7 -2.27 -6.94 13.77
CA TRP A 7 -3.66 -6.55 13.51
C TRP A 7 -4.53 -6.56 14.77
N GLU A 8 -4.31 -7.48 15.71
CA GLU A 8 -4.98 -7.48 17.02
C GLU A 8 -4.70 -6.19 17.83
N SER A 9 -3.52 -5.59 17.64
CA SER A 9 -3.16 -4.32 18.29
C SER A 9 -3.80 -3.08 17.66
N VAL A 10 -4.40 -3.19 16.47
CA VAL A 10 -5.06 -2.08 15.77
C VAL A 10 -6.49 -1.97 16.25
N GLU A 11 -6.70 -1.29 17.42
CA GLU A 11 -8.02 -0.86 17.83
C GLU A 11 -8.53 0.27 16.93
N ASP A 12 -9.69 0.06 16.30
CA ASP A 12 -10.47 1.05 15.55
C ASP A 12 -9.64 1.85 14.51
N ALA A 13 -9.56 1.34 13.28
CA ALA A 13 -9.06 2.14 12.16
C ALA A 13 -9.93 3.42 12.05
N ARG A 14 -9.50 4.51 12.69
CA ARG A 14 -10.18 5.80 12.62
C ARG A 14 -10.06 6.33 11.22
N PHE A 15 -11.10 6.13 10.47
CA PHE A 15 -11.23 6.68 9.15
C PHE A 15 -11.51 8.19 9.26
N GLN A 16 -10.53 8.99 8.90
CA GLN A 16 -10.74 10.39 8.56
C GLN A 16 -10.74 10.50 7.03
N GLY A 17 -11.88 10.80 6.46
CA GLY A 17 -12.23 10.98 5.06
C GLY A 17 -11.10 11.08 4.02
N ASP A 18 -10.60 12.17 3.54
CA ASP A 18 -9.52 12.27 2.56
C ASP A 18 -8.15 12.06 3.21
N THR A 19 -7.70 10.82 3.35
CA THR A 19 -6.35 10.52 3.83
C THR A 19 -5.30 10.98 2.81
N TYR A 20 -4.11 11.37 3.27
CA TYR A 20 -3.01 11.71 2.36
C TYR A 20 -2.66 10.56 1.40
N ARG A 21 -2.91 9.29 1.79
CA ARG A 21 -2.76 8.10 0.96
C ARG A 21 -3.70 8.10 -0.24
N TRP A 22 -4.97 8.50 -0.05
CA TRP A 22 -5.92 8.62 -1.14
C TRP A 22 -5.46 9.63 -2.21
N PHE A 23 -4.84 10.73 -1.78
CA PHE A 23 -4.22 11.67 -2.73
C PHE A 23 -3.08 11.03 -3.51
N PHE A 24 -2.29 10.16 -2.88
CA PHE A 24 -1.23 9.43 -3.58
C PHE A 24 -1.79 8.45 -4.61
N TYR A 25 -2.82 7.70 -4.25
CA TYR A 25 -3.54 6.85 -5.19
C TYR A 25 -4.07 7.65 -6.38
N LYS A 26 -4.75 8.77 -6.15
CA LYS A 26 -5.23 9.67 -7.21
C LYS A 26 -4.08 10.23 -8.05
N ALA A 27 -2.97 10.62 -7.44
CA ALA A 27 -1.79 11.12 -8.17
C ALA A 27 -1.18 10.05 -9.10
N LEU A 28 -1.22 8.77 -8.70
CA LEU A 28 -0.73 7.64 -9.49
C LEU A 28 -1.71 7.23 -10.60
N LEU A 29 -2.98 7.07 -10.26
CA LEU A 29 -4.01 6.57 -11.17
C LEU A 29 -4.54 7.66 -12.12
N GLY A 30 -4.36 8.96 -11.78
CA GLY A 30 -4.93 10.08 -12.56
C GLY A 30 -6.45 10.09 -12.48
N ASP A 31 -7.09 10.39 -13.61
CA ASP A 31 -8.55 10.46 -13.73
C ASP A 31 -9.19 9.05 -13.87
N TYR A 32 -8.69 8.07 -13.10
CA TYR A 32 -9.27 6.71 -13.11
C TYR A 32 -10.68 6.75 -12.54
N ASP A 33 -11.64 6.35 -13.37
CA ASP A 33 -13.04 6.21 -12.94
C ASP A 33 -13.24 4.84 -12.26
N PHE A 34 -13.61 4.87 -10.98
CA PHE A 34 -13.84 3.67 -10.17
C PHE A 34 -15.25 3.10 -10.33
N ARG A 35 -16.20 3.84 -10.91
CA ARG A 35 -17.58 3.38 -11.03
C ARG A 35 -17.66 2.08 -11.82
N ASP A 36 -18.33 1.08 -11.24
CA ASP A 36 -18.54 -0.26 -11.78
C ASP A 36 -17.25 -1.04 -12.09
N LYS A 37 -16.09 -0.60 -11.54
CA LYS A 37 -14.81 -1.32 -11.68
C LYS A 37 -14.68 -2.41 -10.63
N ARG A 38 -14.23 -3.59 -11.07
CA ARG A 38 -13.80 -4.65 -10.16
C ARG A 38 -12.37 -4.36 -9.70
N VAL A 39 -12.18 -4.23 -8.39
CA VAL A 39 -10.90 -3.89 -7.77
C VAL A 39 -10.50 -4.98 -6.79
N LEU A 40 -9.27 -5.46 -6.88
CA LEU A 40 -8.66 -6.39 -5.92
C LEU A 40 -7.56 -5.68 -5.13
N GLU A 41 -7.63 -5.75 -3.81
CA GLU A 41 -6.52 -5.41 -2.91
C GLU A 41 -5.86 -6.68 -2.41
N ILE A 42 -4.59 -6.90 -2.75
CA ILE A 42 -3.78 -8.02 -2.26
C ILE A 42 -3.08 -7.59 -0.98
N GLY A 43 -3.27 -8.36 0.12
CA GLY A 43 -2.75 -8.01 1.45
C GLY A 43 -3.45 -6.74 1.97
N CYS A 44 -4.77 -6.80 2.09
CA CYS A 44 -5.58 -5.61 2.34
C CYS A 44 -5.39 -4.99 3.73
N GLY A 45 -4.91 -5.75 4.72
CA GLY A 45 -4.80 -5.28 6.09
C GLY A 45 -6.13 -4.67 6.59
N THR A 46 -6.15 -3.37 6.90
CA THR A 46 -7.36 -2.67 7.33
C THR A 46 -8.37 -2.43 6.22
N GLY A 47 -8.01 -2.62 4.96
CA GLY A 47 -8.87 -2.40 3.80
C GLY A 47 -9.22 -0.93 3.50
N ILE A 48 -8.54 0.03 4.14
CA ILE A 48 -8.89 1.45 4.04
C ILE A 48 -8.86 2.00 2.61
N ASN A 49 -7.92 1.54 1.79
CA ASN A 49 -7.80 1.99 0.41
C ASN A 49 -8.95 1.45 -0.45
N SER A 50 -9.30 0.17 -0.27
CA SER A 50 -10.46 -0.44 -0.93
C SER A 50 -11.78 0.20 -0.51
N VAL A 51 -11.94 0.55 0.77
CA VAL A 51 -13.13 1.29 1.25
C VAL A 51 -13.26 2.64 0.53
N LEU A 52 -12.15 3.36 0.30
CA LEU A 52 -12.17 4.61 -0.45
C LEU A 52 -12.55 4.40 -1.93
N MET A 53 -12.10 3.30 -2.53
CA MET A 53 -12.47 2.93 -3.90
C MET A 53 -13.93 2.50 -4.00
N ALA A 54 -14.44 1.75 -3.01
CA ALA A 54 -15.86 1.38 -2.92
C ALA A 54 -16.75 2.61 -2.80
N ARG A 55 -16.36 3.60 -1.99
CA ARG A 55 -17.05 4.91 -1.92
C ARG A 55 -17.05 5.66 -3.24
N ALA A 56 -16.06 5.42 -4.09
CA ALA A 56 -15.98 5.97 -5.44
C ALA A 56 -16.73 5.12 -6.49
N GLY A 57 -17.45 4.07 -6.06
CA GLY A 57 -18.32 3.24 -6.90
C GLY A 57 -17.68 1.95 -7.42
N ALA A 58 -16.54 1.52 -6.87
CA ALA A 58 -15.91 0.25 -7.23
C ALA A 58 -16.57 -0.95 -6.53
N HIS A 59 -16.57 -2.12 -7.19
CA HIS A 59 -16.80 -3.42 -6.58
C HIS A 59 -15.47 -3.96 -6.06
N VAL A 60 -15.30 -4.00 -4.73
CA VAL A 60 -14.00 -4.33 -4.11
C VAL A 60 -13.96 -5.75 -3.60
N THR A 61 -12.84 -6.42 -3.84
CA THR A 61 -12.45 -7.69 -3.25
C THR A 61 -11.20 -7.45 -2.42
N LEU A 62 -11.26 -7.75 -1.12
CA LEU A 62 -10.19 -7.57 -0.15
C LEU A 62 -9.61 -8.93 0.20
N LEU A 63 -8.36 -9.16 -0.16
CA LEU A 63 -7.66 -10.41 0.08
C LEU A 63 -6.57 -10.23 1.14
N ASP A 64 -6.61 -11.08 2.16
CA ASP A 64 -5.56 -11.20 3.15
C ASP A 64 -5.45 -12.65 3.66
N SER A 65 -4.30 -13.04 4.19
CA SER A 65 -4.12 -14.33 4.84
C SER A 65 -4.58 -14.33 6.30
N SER A 66 -4.69 -13.14 6.93
CA SER A 66 -5.11 -12.94 8.33
C SER A 66 -6.63 -12.74 8.42
N ASN A 67 -7.28 -13.54 9.29
CA ASN A 67 -8.68 -13.33 9.65
C ASN A 67 -8.90 -12.01 10.40
N GLU A 68 -7.93 -11.61 11.21
CA GLU A 68 -7.97 -10.40 12.02
C GLU A 68 -7.99 -9.17 11.10
N ALA A 69 -7.13 -9.14 10.07
CA ALA A 69 -7.11 -8.10 9.05
C ALA A 69 -8.47 -8.00 8.34
N LEU A 70 -9.00 -9.13 7.86
CA LEU A 70 -10.30 -9.19 7.20
C LEU A 70 -11.44 -8.77 8.14
N GLY A 71 -11.34 -9.11 9.43
CA GLY A 71 -12.31 -8.66 10.44
C GLY A 71 -12.33 -7.14 10.63
N ILE A 72 -11.16 -6.50 10.58
CA ILE A 72 -11.04 -5.04 10.62
C ILE A 72 -11.61 -4.42 9.34
N ALA A 73 -11.24 -4.96 8.18
CA ALA A 73 -11.74 -4.51 6.88
C ALA A 73 -13.28 -4.60 6.80
N LYS A 74 -13.86 -5.70 7.32
CA LYS A 74 -15.33 -5.87 7.42
C LYS A 74 -15.97 -4.78 8.25
N LYS A 75 -15.48 -4.54 9.46
CA LYS A 75 -15.98 -3.48 10.34
C LYS A 75 -15.93 -2.12 9.66
N LEU A 76 -14.87 -1.87 8.88
CA LEU A 76 -14.71 -0.61 8.17
C LEU A 76 -15.71 -0.46 7.01
N LEU A 77 -15.94 -1.52 6.23
CA LEU A 77 -16.99 -1.55 5.20
C LEU A 77 -18.37 -1.30 5.81
N ASP A 78 -18.71 -2.03 6.89
CA ASP A 78 -20.01 -1.89 7.58
C ASP A 78 -20.24 -0.48 8.13
N LYS A 79 -19.21 0.13 8.70
CA LYS A 79 -19.25 1.51 9.22
C LYS A 79 -19.68 2.52 8.16
N PHE A 80 -19.36 2.28 6.89
CA PHE A 80 -19.75 3.14 5.77
C PHE A 80 -20.91 2.61 4.94
N SER A 81 -21.57 1.54 5.39
CA SER A 81 -22.63 0.86 4.66
C SER A 81 -22.22 0.51 3.23
N LEU A 82 -21.01 -0.04 3.09
CA LEU A 82 -20.42 -0.46 1.82
C LEU A 82 -20.37 -1.99 1.76
N GLU A 83 -20.48 -2.51 0.54
CA GLU A 83 -20.29 -3.93 0.24
C GLU A 83 -18.86 -4.18 -0.28
N GLY A 84 -18.32 -5.36 0.04
CA GLY A 84 -17.04 -5.84 -0.46
C GLY A 84 -16.87 -7.32 -0.19
N GLU A 85 -16.23 -8.01 -1.11
CA GLU A 85 -15.89 -9.42 -0.96
C GLU A 85 -14.64 -9.56 -0.11
N LEU A 86 -14.71 -10.39 0.94
CA LEU A 86 -13.56 -10.69 1.82
C LEU A 86 -13.04 -12.09 1.51
N VAL A 87 -11.79 -12.20 1.11
CA VAL A 87 -11.18 -13.45 0.66
C VAL A 87 -9.97 -13.78 1.52
N ARG A 88 -10.08 -14.86 2.30
CA ARG A 88 -8.92 -15.37 3.04
C ARG A 88 -8.12 -16.32 2.17
N ARG A 89 -7.03 -15.84 1.58
CA ARG A 89 -6.10 -16.64 0.78
C ARG A 89 -4.68 -16.09 0.88
N ASP A 90 -3.74 -16.95 0.51
CA ASP A 90 -2.36 -16.53 0.28
C ASP A 90 -2.26 -15.68 -0.99
N ALA A 91 -1.42 -14.63 -0.96
CA ALA A 91 -1.24 -13.69 -2.06
C ALA A 91 -0.70 -14.33 -3.34
N PHE A 92 0.05 -15.44 -3.24
CA PHE A 92 0.58 -16.19 -4.39
C PHE A 92 -0.47 -17.15 -4.99
N TYR A 93 -1.40 -17.64 -4.17
CA TYR A 93 -2.36 -18.68 -4.55
C TYR A 93 -3.81 -18.18 -4.44
N HIS A 94 -4.05 -16.94 -4.85
CA HIS A 94 -5.37 -16.31 -4.75
C HIS A 94 -6.43 -16.93 -5.68
N GLY A 95 -6.03 -17.59 -6.78
CA GLY A 95 -6.94 -18.31 -7.70
C GLY A 95 -7.75 -17.40 -8.64
N PHE A 96 -7.43 -16.11 -8.72
CA PHE A 96 -8.06 -15.18 -9.65
C PHE A 96 -7.26 -15.08 -10.96
N GLU A 97 -7.93 -15.11 -12.11
CA GLU A 97 -7.31 -14.95 -13.43
C GLU A 97 -8.06 -13.93 -14.27
N ALA A 98 -7.38 -12.85 -14.63
CA ALA A 98 -7.90 -11.81 -15.52
C ALA A 98 -9.33 -11.31 -15.16
N GLU A 99 -9.58 -11.09 -13.86
CA GLU A 99 -10.92 -10.75 -13.37
C GLU A 99 -11.09 -9.27 -13.00
N PHE A 100 -10.00 -8.56 -12.70
CA PHE A 100 -10.06 -7.23 -12.11
C PHE A 100 -9.60 -6.13 -13.07
N ASP A 101 -10.29 -5.00 -13.02
CA ASP A 101 -9.94 -3.79 -13.77
C ASP A 101 -8.75 -3.06 -13.13
N LEU A 102 -8.61 -3.18 -11.80
CA LEU A 102 -7.48 -2.70 -11.03
C LEU A 102 -7.10 -3.74 -9.97
N VAL A 103 -5.83 -4.11 -9.93
CA VAL A 103 -5.25 -4.88 -8.81
C VAL A 103 -4.22 -4.00 -8.12
N HIS A 104 -4.31 -3.88 -6.79
CA HIS A 104 -3.37 -3.07 -6.05
C HIS A 104 -2.89 -3.72 -4.76
N SER A 105 -1.76 -3.23 -4.26
CA SER A 105 -1.26 -3.50 -2.93
C SER A 105 -0.43 -2.34 -2.39
N GLU A 106 -0.41 -2.20 -1.07
CA GLU A 106 0.45 -1.29 -0.36
C GLU A 106 1.05 -1.98 0.85
N GLY A 107 2.39 -1.99 0.95
CA GLY A 107 3.07 -2.63 2.08
C GLY A 107 3.07 -4.17 2.02
N VAL A 108 3.18 -4.75 0.84
CA VAL A 108 3.12 -6.22 0.64
C VAL A 108 4.36 -6.76 -0.05
N VAL A 109 4.71 -6.22 -1.21
CA VAL A 109 5.75 -6.83 -2.08
C VAL A 109 7.14 -6.80 -1.46
N GLU A 110 7.41 -5.90 -0.55
CA GLU A 110 8.68 -5.75 0.18
C GLU A 110 8.96 -6.86 1.19
N HIS A 111 7.95 -7.65 1.56
CA HIS A 111 8.12 -8.73 2.53
C HIS A 111 8.75 -9.99 1.92
N PHE A 112 8.93 -10.03 0.62
CA PHE A 112 9.45 -11.18 -0.11
C PHE A 112 10.89 -10.99 -0.58
N ARG A 113 11.64 -12.11 -0.72
CA ARG A 113 13.04 -12.18 -1.16
C ARG A 113 13.21 -13.10 -2.37
N GLY A 114 14.36 -12.97 -3.03
CA GLY A 114 14.76 -13.87 -4.12
C GLY A 114 13.73 -13.89 -5.25
N GLU A 115 13.32 -15.08 -5.64
CA GLU A 115 12.35 -15.31 -6.71
C GLU A 115 10.94 -14.85 -6.33
N TYR A 116 10.56 -15.00 -5.06
CA TYR A 116 9.26 -14.58 -4.55
C TYR A 116 8.95 -13.09 -4.79
N ARG A 117 10.00 -12.25 -4.94
CA ARG A 117 9.80 -10.84 -5.32
C ARG A 117 9.23 -10.68 -6.74
N GLN A 118 9.51 -11.62 -7.64
CA GLN A 118 8.90 -11.61 -8.97
C GLN A 118 7.52 -12.23 -8.91
N GLU A 119 7.38 -13.37 -8.26
CA GLU A 119 6.14 -14.12 -8.16
C GLU A 119 5.01 -13.29 -7.57
N ILE A 120 5.28 -12.49 -6.52
CA ILE A 120 4.24 -11.61 -5.95
C ILE A 120 3.79 -10.53 -6.94
N VAL A 121 4.67 -10.00 -7.78
CA VAL A 121 4.30 -9.05 -8.84
C VAL A 121 3.55 -9.76 -9.97
N ASP A 122 3.93 -11.01 -10.29
CA ASP A 122 3.22 -11.84 -11.26
C ASP A 122 1.79 -12.13 -10.80
N ALA A 123 1.58 -12.40 -9.50
CA ALA A 123 0.26 -12.62 -8.93
C ALA A 123 -0.67 -11.41 -9.19
N HIS A 124 -0.18 -10.17 -9.02
CA HIS A 124 -0.99 -8.98 -9.37
C HIS A 124 -1.35 -8.95 -10.85
N SER A 125 -0.39 -9.25 -11.73
CA SER A 125 -0.65 -9.27 -13.17
C SER A 125 -1.62 -10.37 -13.57
N ILE A 126 -1.51 -11.57 -12.99
CA ILE A 126 -2.39 -12.71 -13.29
C ILE A 126 -3.85 -12.35 -13.01
N ALA A 127 -4.14 -11.75 -11.86
CA ALA A 127 -5.49 -11.36 -11.48
C ALA A 127 -6.07 -10.21 -12.33
N THR A 128 -5.21 -9.43 -13.00
CA THR A 128 -5.62 -8.26 -13.76
C THR A 128 -6.13 -8.62 -15.16
N LYS A 129 -7.24 -8.04 -15.59
CA LYS A 129 -7.76 -8.15 -16.96
C LYS A 129 -6.79 -7.55 -17.99
N LYS A 130 -6.88 -8.03 -19.25
CA LYS A 130 -6.31 -7.32 -20.37
C LYS A 130 -6.83 -5.87 -20.43
N GLY A 131 -5.94 -4.90 -20.58
CA GLY A 131 -6.27 -3.47 -20.51
C GLY A 131 -6.45 -2.91 -19.09
N GLY A 132 -6.50 -3.77 -18.06
CA GLY A 132 -6.57 -3.40 -16.65
C GLY A 132 -5.25 -2.82 -16.13
N LYS A 133 -5.28 -2.31 -14.91
CA LYS A 133 -4.13 -1.68 -14.25
C LYS A 133 -3.67 -2.46 -13.03
N VAL A 134 -2.37 -2.42 -12.77
CA VAL A 134 -1.74 -2.84 -11.51
C VAL A 134 -1.13 -1.62 -10.85
N LEU A 135 -1.42 -1.42 -9.56
CA LEU A 135 -0.80 -0.39 -8.74
C LEU A 135 -0.09 -1.04 -7.55
N ILE A 136 1.21 -0.87 -7.44
CA ILE A 136 2.01 -1.37 -6.32
C ILE A 136 2.66 -0.20 -5.60
N ILE A 137 2.49 -0.14 -4.27
CA ILE A 137 3.12 0.84 -3.39
C ILE A 137 3.99 0.08 -2.40
N ALA A 138 5.27 0.48 -2.31
CA ALA A 138 6.25 -0.16 -1.45
C ALA A 138 7.24 0.87 -0.86
N PRO A 139 7.93 0.54 0.26
CA PRO A 139 8.98 1.38 0.81
C PRO A 139 10.11 1.64 -0.18
N ASN A 140 10.64 2.87 -0.14
CA ASN A 140 11.65 3.35 -1.06
C ASN A 140 13.07 3.12 -0.52
N MET A 141 13.83 2.24 -1.18
CA MET A 141 15.22 1.99 -0.80
C MET A 141 16.14 3.23 -0.95
N LYS A 142 15.70 4.25 -1.68
CA LYS A 142 16.46 5.50 -1.87
C LYS A 142 16.09 6.61 -0.88
N CYS A 143 15.29 6.34 0.14
CA CYS A 143 14.97 7.28 1.21
C CYS A 143 15.96 7.11 2.38
N PRO A 144 16.99 7.97 2.54
CA PRO A 144 17.98 7.79 3.60
C PRO A 144 17.40 7.84 5.02
N PRO A 145 16.50 8.79 5.37
CA PRO A 145 15.90 8.81 6.70
C PRO A 145 15.16 7.53 7.06
N TYR A 146 14.36 6.98 6.13
CA TYR A 146 13.67 5.71 6.32
C TYR A 146 14.67 4.56 6.54
N ARG A 147 15.71 4.46 5.71
CA ARG A 147 16.70 3.38 5.81
C ARG A 147 17.49 3.42 7.13
N ILE A 148 17.91 4.61 7.54
CA ILE A 148 18.62 4.80 8.81
C ILE A 148 17.70 4.44 9.97
N GLY A 149 16.47 4.97 9.99
CA GLY A 149 15.50 4.69 11.02
C GLY A 149 15.14 3.22 11.13
N LYS A 150 14.91 2.55 9.98
CA LYS A 150 14.69 1.10 9.92
C LYS A 150 15.87 0.33 10.53
N PHE A 151 17.09 0.62 10.10
CA PHE A 151 18.30 -0.02 10.64
C PHE A 151 18.41 0.15 12.15
N LEU A 152 18.19 1.36 12.67
CA LEU A 152 18.21 1.62 14.11
C LEU A 152 17.10 0.86 14.85
N ALA A 153 15.89 0.83 14.30
CA ALA A 153 14.77 0.10 14.89
C ALA A 153 15.00 -1.42 14.90
N GLU A 154 15.58 -1.98 13.84
CA GLU A 154 15.98 -3.40 13.79
C GLU A 154 17.04 -3.71 14.83
N LYS A 155 18.06 -2.87 14.99
CA LYS A 155 19.13 -3.03 15.97
C LYS A 155 18.65 -2.93 17.42
N THR A 156 17.64 -2.11 17.67
CA THR A 156 17.05 -1.92 19.01
C THR A 156 15.88 -2.88 19.31
N GLY A 157 15.54 -3.77 18.36
CA GLY A 157 14.41 -4.69 18.50
C GLY A 157 13.03 -3.98 18.55
N THR A 158 12.95 -2.77 18.01
CA THR A 158 11.70 -1.99 17.99
C THR A 158 10.99 -2.02 16.63
N TRP A 159 11.59 -2.65 15.60
CA TRP A 159 10.98 -2.78 14.29
C TRP A 159 9.82 -3.77 14.32
N ILE A 160 8.61 -3.31 14.01
CA ILE A 160 7.37 -4.09 14.12
C ILE A 160 6.89 -4.68 12.79
N TYR A 161 7.39 -4.20 11.64
CA TYR A 161 6.88 -4.59 10.32
C TYR A 161 7.50 -5.87 9.74
N GLY A 162 8.19 -6.67 10.56
CA GLY A 162 8.82 -7.90 10.11
C GLY A 162 9.98 -7.64 9.12
N ASN A 163 10.22 -8.61 8.24
CA ASN A 163 11.27 -8.48 7.23
C ASN A 163 10.78 -7.62 6.06
N GLU A 164 11.44 -6.49 5.81
CA GLU A 164 11.16 -5.64 4.66
C GLU A 164 12.42 -5.43 3.80
N TYR A 165 12.26 -5.60 2.51
CA TYR A 165 13.26 -5.39 1.46
C TYR A 165 12.79 -4.29 0.52
N PRO A 166 13.08 -3.02 0.83
CA PRO A 166 12.57 -1.86 0.07
C PRO A 166 12.91 -1.94 -1.41
N TYR A 167 12.09 -1.34 -2.24
CA TYR A 167 12.27 -1.31 -3.69
C TYR A 167 12.92 -0.02 -4.17
N SER A 168 13.70 -0.10 -5.24
CA SER A 168 13.99 1.07 -6.06
C SER A 168 12.93 1.22 -7.16
N LYS A 169 12.74 2.46 -7.66
CA LYS A 169 11.87 2.70 -8.83
C LYS A 169 12.24 1.84 -10.04
N LYS A 170 13.55 1.66 -10.27
CA LYS A 170 14.06 0.82 -11.38
C LYS A 170 13.71 -0.65 -11.19
N GLU A 171 13.90 -1.18 -9.99
CA GLU A 171 13.56 -2.58 -9.70
C GLU A 171 12.07 -2.83 -9.83
N LEU A 172 11.22 -1.97 -9.24
CA LEU A 172 9.78 -2.12 -9.31
C LEU A 172 9.30 -2.09 -10.78
N ALA A 173 9.77 -1.13 -11.57
CA ALA A 173 9.47 -1.06 -13.00
C ALA A 173 9.92 -2.30 -13.76
N PHE A 174 11.12 -2.79 -13.48
CA PHE A 174 11.68 -3.97 -14.14
C PHE A 174 10.83 -5.21 -13.86
N ARG A 175 10.45 -5.45 -12.59
CA ARG A 175 9.63 -6.60 -12.22
C ARG A 175 8.22 -6.52 -12.79
N MET A 176 7.60 -5.35 -12.76
CA MET A 176 6.30 -5.14 -13.40
C MET A 176 6.37 -5.37 -14.92
N GLY A 177 7.45 -4.92 -15.59
CA GLY A 177 7.67 -5.19 -17.00
C GLY A 177 7.83 -6.68 -17.30
N LYS A 178 8.55 -7.43 -16.46
CA LYS A 178 8.66 -8.90 -16.56
C LYS A 178 7.32 -9.61 -16.40
N SER A 179 6.40 -9.06 -15.63
CA SER A 179 5.03 -9.57 -15.46
C SER A 179 4.09 -9.19 -16.62
N GLY A 180 4.62 -8.67 -17.75
CA GLY A 180 3.82 -8.30 -18.93
C GLY A 180 3.06 -6.97 -18.78
N LEU A 181 3.49 -6.11 -17.86
CA LEU A 181 2.87 -4.81 -17.65
C LEU A 181 3.65 -3.70 -18.35
N THR A 182 2.96 -2.87 -19.11
CA THR A 182 3.52 -1.61 -19.60
C THR A 182 3.50 -0.59 -18.49
N VAL A 183 4.67 -0.29 -17.90
CA VAL A 183 4.82 0.61 -16.77
C VAL A 183 4.71 2.06 -17.24
N GLY A 184 3.74 2.77 -16.71
CA GLY A 184 3.49 4.18 -17.02
C GLY A 184 4.08 5.11 -15.96
N ARG A 185 3.29 5.43 -14.93
CA ARG A 185 3.66 6.40 -13.89
C ARG A 185 4.38 5.72 -12.73
N ILE A 186 5.53 6.26 -12.32
CA ILE A 186 6.22 5.90 -11.09
C ILE A 186 6.51 7.17 -10.30
N GLN A 187 6.05 7.23 -9.06
CA GLN A 187 6.18 8.41 -8.22
C GLN A 187 6.52 8.01 -6.79
N GLY A 188 7.29 8.83 -6.09
CA GLY A 188 7.51 8.74 -4.66
C GLY A 188 6.55 9.63 -3.89
N ALA A 189 6.36 9.34 -2.61
CA ALA A 189 5.52 10.11 -1.70
C ALA A 189 6.10 10.16 -0.28
N GLU A 190 5.46 10.95 0.57
CA GLU A 190 5.80 11.10 1.99
C GLU A 190 7.19 11.76 2.24
N VAL A 191 7.60 12.65 1.37
CA VAL A 191 8.89 13.35 1.50
C VAL A 191 8.95 14.17 2.79
N ALA A 192 7.87 14.91 3.12
CA ALA A 192 7.80 15.76 4.30
C ALA A 192 7.81 14.95 5.61
N PHE A 193 7.41 13.68 5.58
CA PHE A 193 7.41 12.79 6.74
C PHE A 193 8.72 12.01 6.89
N SER A 194 9.56 12.01 5.86
CA SER A 194 10.80 11.21 5.86
C SER A 194 11.73 11.50 7.03
N PRO A 195 11.95 12.77 7.51
CA PRO A 195 12.81 13.03 8.65
C PRO A 195 12.33 12.36 9.95
N GLY A 196 11.01 12.18 10.13
CA GLY A 196 10.43 11.50 11.28
C GLY A 196 10.90 10.06 11.43
N TRP A 197 11.25 9.40 10.33
CA TRP A 197 11.74 8.02 10.35
C TRP A 197 13.07 7.84 11.06
N LEU A 198 13.92 8.88 11.16
CA LEU A 198 15.15 8.84 11.95
C LEU A 198 14.90 8.53 13.43
N PHE A 199 13.70 8.88 13.92
CA PHE A 199 13.27 8.66 15.30
C PHE A 199 12.38 7.42 15.46
N SER A 200 12.33 6.55 14.45
CA SER A 200 11.47 5.36 14.45
C SER A 200 11.65 4.45 15.67
N PRO A 201 12.85 4.22 16.26
CA PRO A 201 12.98 3.44 17.48
C PRO A 201 12.21 4.01 18.68
N LEU A 202 12.00 5.32 18.72
CA LEU A 202 11.30 5.99 19.82
C LEU A 202 9.78 5.90 19.67
N TRP A 203 9.25 6.11 18.47
CA TRP A 203 7.82 6.16 18.27
C TRP A 203 7.17 4.79 18.00
N GLN A 204 7.92 3.80 17.50
CA GLN A 204 7.39 2.45 17.33
C GLN A 204 7.05 1.75 18.66
N LYS A 205 7.63 2.19 19.79
CA LYS A 205 7.24 1.76 21.13
C LYS A 205 6.03 2.50 21.72
N SER A 206 5.56 3.57 21.06
CA SER A 206 4.52 4.43 21.57
C SER A 206 3.23 4.26 20.78
N GLU A 207 2.23 3.54 21.32
CA GLU A 207 0.91 3.38 20.72
C GLU A 207 0.25 4.74 20.38
N SER A 208 0.53 5.78 21.19
CA SER A 208 -0.05 7.11 21.00
C SER A 208 0.51 7.84 19.78
N PHE A 209 1.73 7.53 19.35
CA PHE A 209 2.36 8.19 18.19
C PHE A 209 1.79 7.67 16.87
N LEU A 210 1.58 6.36 16.76
CA LEU A 210 0.93 5.76 15.59
C LEU A 210 -0.48 6.34 15.40
N LYS A 211 -1.26 6.46 16.50
CA LYS A 211 -2.59 7.09 16.47
C LYS A 211 -2.53 8.55 15.94
N LYS A 212 -1.59 9.36 16.40
CA LYS A 212 -1.46 10.79 16.01
C LYS A 212 -0.92 11.01 14.59
N SER A 213 -0.05 10.14 14.09
CA SER A 213 0.54 10.29 12.75
C SER A 213 -0.49 10.08 11.63
N PHE A 214 -1.50 9.25 11.88
CA PHE A 214 -2.63 9.05 10.98
C PHE A 214 -3.75 10.11 11.12
N GLU A 215 -3.74 10.89 12.21
CA GLU A 215 -4.75 11.91 12.53
C GLU A 215 -4.32 13.34 12.12
N ALA A 216 -3.09 13.51 11.58
CA ALA A 216 -2.62 14.84 11.19
C ALA A 216 -3.53 15.43 10.10
N PRO A 217 -4.06 16.65 10.31
CA PRO A 217 -4.94 17.29 9.33
C PRO A 217 -4.20 17.44 8.00
N VAL A 218 -4.88 17.10 6.91
CA VAL A 218 -4.35 17.19 5.54
C VAL A 218 -4.12 18.66 5.20
N ASN A 219 -2.91 19.16 5.40
CA ASN A 219 -2.53 20.50 5.00
C ASN A 219 -2.19 20.52 3.50
N ARG A 220 -2.89 21.37 2.71
CA ARG A 220 -2.67 21.50 1.25
C ARG A 220 -1.22 21.81 0.88
N SER A 221 -0.49 22.54 1.72
CA SER A 221 0.93 22.84 1.49
C SER A 221 1.82 21.60 1.66
N ILE A 222 1.57 20.79 2.69
CA ILE A 222 2.23 19.50 2.89
C ILE A 222 1.91 18.54 1.74
N MET A 223 0.68 18.56 1.25
CA MET A 223 0.28 17.75 0.09
C MET A 223 1.02 18.16 -1.18
N ARG A 224 1.18 19.45 -1.44
CA ARG A 224 1.97 19.94 -2.59
C ARG A 224 3.44 19.54 -2.50
N LEU A 225 4.05 19.59 -1.32
CA LEU A 225 5.42 19.12 -1.09
C LEU A 225 5.55 17.62 -1.31
N ASN A 226 4.59 16.83 -0.83
CA ASN A 226 4.62 15.38 -0.93
C ASN A 226 4.36 14.85 -2.36
N TYR A 227 3.52 15.53 -3.15
CA TYR A 227 3.03 14.98 -4.43
C TYR A 227 3.29 15.88 -5.64
N GLY A 228 3.58 17.17 -5.44
CA GLY A 228 3.73 18.15 -6.52
C GLY A 228 5.17 18.38 -7.00
N ASN A 229 6.17 17.98 -6.25
CA ASN A 229 7.57 18.28 -6.56
C ASN A 229 8.30 17.08 -7.17
N ARG A 230 8.55 17.13 -8.49
CA ARG A 230 9.23 16.05 -9.23
C ARG A 230 10.65 15.75 -8.73
N PHE A 231 11.37 16.74 -8.21
CA PHE A 231 12.73 16.57 -7.67
C PHE A 231 12.73 15.80 -6.35
N LEU A 232 11.78 16.12 -5.47
CA LEU A 232 11.69 15.51 -4.14
C LEU A 232 11.07 14.11 -4.18
N ASN A 233 10.29 13.78 -5.20
CA ASN A 233 9.63 12.47 -5.34
C ASN A 233 10.60 11.26 -5.39
N GLY A 234 11.90 11.51 -5.59
CA GLY A 234 12.93 10.47 -5.49
C GLY A 234 13.31 10.07 -4.06
N TRP A 235 12.99 10.92 -3.07
CA TRP A 235 13.44 10.84 -1.67
C TRP A 235 12.31 10.51 -0.69
N GLY A 236 11.09 10.32 -1.18
CA GLY A 236 9.94 9.96 -0.35
C GLY A 236 10.10 8.58 0.29
N VAL A 237 9.41 8.37 1.40
CA VAL A 237 9.43 7.12 2.18
C VAL A 237 8.92 5.94 1.35
N VAL A 238 7.90 6.18 0.55
CA VAL A 238 7.29 5.17 -0.34
C VAL A 238 7.43 5.54 -1.81
N ILE A 239 7.38 4.54 -2.66
CA ILE A 239 7.23 4.65 -4.11
C ILE A 239 5.98 3.89 -4.54
N GLY A 240 5.26 4.44 -5.52
CA GLY A 240 4.17 3.77 -6.18
C GLY A 240 4.40 3.70 -7.69
N ALA A 241 4.02 2.58 -8.29
CA ALA A 241 4.10 2.35 -9.73
C ALA A 241 2.77 1.84 -10.28
N VAL A 242 2.37 2.38 -11.43
CA VAL A 242 1.20 1.93 -12.19
C VAL A 242 1.65 1.31 -13.50
N GLY A 243 1.21 0.08 -13.73
CA GLY A 243 1.38 -0.63 -15.00
C GLY A 243 0.03 -0.99 -15.61
N LYS A 244 -0.04 -1.08 -16.93
CA LYS A 244 -1.21 -1.54 -17.69
C LYS A 244 -0.92 -2.91 -18.29
N LYS A 245 -1.84 -3.86 -18.15
CA LYS A 245 -1.75 -5.18 -18.76
C LYS A 245 -2.09 -5.08 -20.25
N SER A 246 -1.19 -5.59 -21.10
CA SER A 246 -1.36 -5.59 -22.56
C SER A 246 -2.38 -6.61 -23.06
#